data_7cc48e1cd2b597ea829fecd5eaef7b90
#
_entry.id   7cc48e1cd2b597ea829fecd5eaef7b90
#
_cell.length_a   1.000
_cell.length_b   1.000
_cell.length_c   1.000
_cell.angle_alpha   90.00
_cell.angle_beta   90.00
_cell.angle_gamma   90.00
#
_symmetry.space_group_name_H-M   'P 1'
#
loop_
_entity.id
_entity.type
_entity.pdbx_description
1 polymer ?
#
loop_
_entity_poly.entity_id
_entity_poly.type
_entity_poly.pdbx_seq_one_letter_code
_entity_poly.pdbx_strand_id
1 'polypeptide(L)'
;MTDSTSRPQRTGPLTGLRVLDMSRVLAGPWSGQLMADFGADVVKVERPGVGDDTRGWGPPYLKDAAGKETGEAAYYMSANRAKRSLTLDISTPEGQKTCAALAGRADILLENYKAGGLAKYNLDYDSLKAANKRLIYCSIT
;
A
#
# COMPACT_ATOMS: atom_id res chain seq x y z
N MET A 1 -27.25 3.27 -20.80
CA MET A 1 -26.14 2.59 -20.11
C MET A 1 -25.42 3.64 -19.29
N THR A 2 -25.71 3.72 -17.99
CA THR A 2 -25.04 4.65 -17.08
C THR A 2 -23.70 4.03 -16.71
N ASP A 3 -22.61 4.73 -17.05
CA ASP A 3 -21.26 4.38 -16.65
C ASP A 3 -21.14 4.46 -15.11
N SER A 4 -21.25 3.30 -14.43
CA SER A 4 -21.28 3.20 -12.97
C SER A 4 -19.88 3.04 -12.36
N THR A 5 -18.83 3.47 -13.06
CA THR A 5 -17.44 3.36 -12.61
C THR A 5 -16.86 4.62 -12.00
N SER A 6 -17.68 5.63 -11.68
CA SER A 6 -17.17 6.79 -10.94
C SER A 6 -16.82 6.35 -9.50
N ARG A 7 -15.50 6.23 -9.23
CA ARG A 7 -15.02 6.02 -7.87
C ARG A 7 -15.55 7.14 -6.98
N PRO A 8 -15.98 6.85 -5.74
CA PRO A 8 -16.37 7.89 -4.81
C PRO A 8 -15.23 8.92 -4.70
N GLN A 9 -15.56 10.18 -4.89
CA GLN A 9 -14.60 11.26 -4.81
C GLN A 9 -14.04 11.31 -3.39
N ARG A 10 -12.73 11.14 -3.26
CA ARG A 10 -12.04 11.27 -1.96
C ARG A 10 -12.07 12.73 -1.56
N THR A 11 -12.42 13.00 -0.31
CA THR A 11 -12.48 14.35 0.27
C THR A 11 -11.64 14.39 1.55
N GLY A 12 -11.00 15.53 1.80
CA GLY A 12 -10.18 15.74 2.99
C GLY A 12 -8.94 16.58 2.70
N PRO A 13 -8.15 16.90 3.73
CA PRO A 13 -6.99 17.78 3.60
C PRO A 13 -5.86 17.21 2.73
N LEU A 14 -5.82 15.89 2.50
CA LEU A 14 -4.83 15.24 1.65
C LEU A 14 -5.38 14.85 0.27
N THR A 15 -6.53 15.39 -0.11
CA THR A 15 -7.12 15.14 -1.45
C THR A 15 -6.13 15.53 -2.55
N GLY A 16 -5.93 14.63 -3.52
CA GLY A 16 -5.00 14.82 -4.63
C GLY A 16 -3.60 14.27 -4.39
N LEU A 17 -3.21 13.96 -3.14
CA LEU A 17 -1.95 13.28 -2.87
C LEU A 17 -2.04 11.78 -3.19
N ARG A 18 -0.97 11.24 -3.77
CA ARG A 18 -0.82 9.83 -4.12
C ARG A 18 0.25 9.20 -3.24
N VAL A 19 -0.13 8.14 -2.55
CA VAL A 19 0.75 7.40 -1.63
C VAL A 19 0.97 5.99 -2.16
N LEU A 20 2.22 5.60 -2.31
CA LEU A 20 2.63 4.22 -2.56
C LEU A 20 3.03 3.59 -1.23
N ASP A 21 2.20 2.69 -0.73
CA ASP A 21 2.41 2.00 0.55
C ASP A 21 3.01 0.61 0.29
N MET A 22 4.32 0.48 0.47
CA MET A 22 5.05 -0.78 0.39
C MET A 22 5.29 -1.40 1.77
N SER A 23 4.77 -0.76 2.81
CA SER A 23 4.96 -1.21 4.19
C SER A 23 4.09 -2.43 4.53
N ARG A 24 4.47 -3.13 5.60
CA ARG A 24 3.78 -4.34 6.09
C ARG A 24 3.54 -4.24 7.59
N VAL A 25 2.66 -5.08 8.07
CA VAL A 25 2.30 -5.29 9.47
C VAL A 25 1.51 -4.11 10.03
N LEU A 26 2.10 -3.17 10.80
CA LEU A 26 1.30 -2.21 11.56
C LEU A 26 1.70 -0.74 11.31
N ALA A 27 2.89 -0.32 11.70
CA ALA A 27 3.23 1.10 11.79
C ALA A 27 3.13 1.83 10.45
N GLY A 28 3.74 1.30 9.40
CA GLY A 28 3.62 1.83 8.05
C GLY A 28 2.20 1.75 7.49
N PRO A 29 1.55 0.56 7.53
CA PRO A 29 0.16 0.44 7.11
C PRO A 29 -0.79 1.38 7.84
N TRP A 30 -0.63 1.57 9.14
CA TRP A 30 -1.47 2.51 9.89
C TRP A 30 -1.26 3.96 9.44
N SER A 31 0.00 4.36 9.23
CA SER A 31 0.31 5.68 8.65
C SER A 31 -0.36 5.87 7.29
N GLY A 32 -0.25 4.87 6.40
CA GLY A 32 -0.94 4.88 5.10
C GLY A 32 -2.46 4.94 5.22
N GLN A 33 -3.05 4.25 6.21
CA GLN A 33 -4.48 4.33 6.48
C GLN A 33 -4.92 5.73 6.90
N LEU A 34 -4.19 6.38 7.82
CA LEU A 34 -4.49 7.75 8.22
C LEU A 34 -4.46 8.70 7.03
N MET A 35 -3.47 8.56 6.13
CA MET A 35 -3.43 9.37 4.92
C MET A 35 -4.65 9.10 4.01
N ALA A 36 -5.08 7.84 3.89
CA ALA A 36 -6.27 7.49 3.12
C ALA A 36 -7.56 8.06 3.75
N ASP A 37 -7.69 8.01 5.08
CA ASP A 37 -8.80 8.60 5.81
C ASP A 37 -8.88 10.12 5.64
N PHE A 38 -7.74 10.78 5.47
CA PHE A 38 -7.65 12.21 5.16
C PHE A 38 -7.76 12.54 3.66
N GLY A 39 -8.09 11.58 2.82
CA GLY A 39 -8.43 11.80 1.42
C GLY A 39 -7.30 11.51 0.41
N ALA A 40 -6.13 11.07 0.83
CA ALA A 40 -5.08 10.66 -0.10
C ALA A 40 -5.47 9.39 -0.89
N ASP A 41 -4.96 9.27 -2.11
CA ASP A 41 -5.09 8.05 -2.91
C ASP A 41 -3.95 7.09 -2.58
N VAL A 42 -4.22 6.13 -1.70
CA VAL A 42 -3.23 5.18 -1.21
C VAL A 42 -3.33 3.86 -1.95
N VAL A 43 -2.22 3.43 -2.55
CA VAL A 43 -2.06 2.11 -3.18
C VAL A 43 -1.09 1.29 -2.34
N LYS A 44 -1.58 0.22 -1.75
CA LYS A 44 -0.77 -0.76 -1.02
C LYS A 44 -0.26 -1.83 -1.97
N VAL A 45 1.06 -2.03 -1.99
CA VAL A 45 1.70 -3.13 -2.73
C VAL A 45 1.77 -4.36 -1.86
N GLU A 46 1.25 -5.48 -2.36
CA GLU A 46 1.19 -6.75 -1.64
C GLU A 46 1.79 -7.89 -2.46
N ARG A 47 2.41 -8.86 -1.79
CA ARG A 47 2.98 -10.04 -2.47
C ARG A 47 1.88 -10.90 -3.07
N PRO A 48 2.12 -11.51 -4.25
CA PRO A 48 1.20 -12.51 -4.81
C PRO A 48 0.93 -13.66 -3.84
N GLY A 49 -0.31 -14.11 -3.79
CA GLY A 49 -0.77 -15.28 -3.05
C GLY A 49 -0.94 -15.07 -1.54
N VAL A 50 -0.02 -14.35 -0.87
CA VAL A 50 -0.04 -14.21 0.59
C VAL A 50 -0.41 -12.80 1.08
N GLY A 51 -0.13 -11.77 0.28
CA GLY A 51 -0.38 -10.38 0.67
C GLY A 51 0.50 -9.89 1.82
N ASP A 52 -0.07 -9.02 2.64
CA ASP A 52 0.52 -8.59 3.92
C ASP A 52 0.46 -9.73 4.93
N ASP A 53 1.50 -9.87 5.75
CA ASP A 53 1.59 -10.94 6.75
C ASP A 53 0.39 -10.94 7.71
N THR A 54 -0.20 -9.76 8.00
CA THR A 54 -1.36 -9.60 8.87
C THR A 54 -2.66 -10.16 8.31
N ARG A 55 -2.73 -10.54 7.02
CA ARG A 55 -3.89 -11.24 6.46
C ARG A 55 -4.09 -12.62 7.09
N GLY A 56 -2.99 -13.25 7.54
CA GLY A 56 -3.02 -14.53 8.26
C GLY A 56 -3.13 -14.41 9.78
N TRP A 57 -3.17 -13.19 10.34
CA TRP A 57 -3.13 -12.98 11.79
C TRP A 57 -4.54 -12.94 12.41
N GLY A 58 -5.19 -14.08 12.47
CA GLY A 58 -6.47 -14.31 13.11
C GLY A 58 -6.42 -15.46 14.11
N PRO A 59 -7.51 -15.74 14.87
CA PRO A 59 -8.76 -15.00 14.90
C PRO A 59 -8.64 -13.62 15.58
N PRO A 60 -9.64 -12.72 15.44
CA PRO A 60 -10.89 -12.92 14.71
C PRO A 60 -10.76 -12.66 13.21
N TYR A 61 -11.59 -13.36 12.44
CA TYR A 61 -11.77 -13.13 11.01
C TYR A 61 -13.14 -12.50 10.74
N LEU A 62 -13.24 -11.72 9.66
CA LEU A 62 -14.53 -11.22 9.18
C LEU A 62 -15.44 -12.39 8.85
N LYS A 63 -16.71 -12.27 9.24
CA LYS A 63 -17.74 -13.24 8.89
C LYS A 63 -18.60 -12.73 7.75
N ASP A 64 -18.99 -13.62 6.85
CA ASP A 64 -19.97 -13.34 5.83
C ASP A 64 -21.40 -13.25 6.41
N ALA A 65 -22.39 -12.99 5.54
CA ALA A 65 -23.79 -12.86 5.94
C ALA A 65 -24.37 -14.17 6.55
N ALA A 66 -23.76 -15.33 6.29
CA ALA A 66 -24.13 -16.61 6.88
C ALA A 66 -23.40 -16.91 8.18
N GLY A 67 -22.55 -16.00 8.66
CA GLY A 67 -21.76 -16.16 9.89
C GLY A 67 -20.49 -17.01 9.72
N LYS A 68 -20.13 -17.38 8.48
CA LYS A 68 -18.92 -18.15 8.17
C LYS A 68 -17.71 -17.20 8.06
N GLU A 69 -16.57 -17.61 8.61
CA GLU A 69 -15.32 -16.86 8.50
C GLU A 69 -14.83 -16.78 7.03
N THR A 70 -14.46 -15.58 6.59
CA THR A 70 -14.01 -15.31 5.22
C THR A 70 -12.51 -15.50 5.04
N GLY A 71 -11.74 -15.66 6.11
CA GLY A 71 -10.28 -15.63 6.08
C GLY A 71 -9.67 -14.22 6.08
N GLU A 72 -10.48 -13.16 6.03
CA GLU A 72 -10.01 -11.77 6.16
C GLU A 72 -9.77 -11.44 7.63
N ALA A 73 -8.51 -11.32 8.03
CA ALA A 73 -8.15 -11.05 9.42
C ALA A 73 -8.53 -9.63 9.85
N ALA A 74 -9.15 -9.50 11.02
CA ALA A 74 -9.48 -8.20 11.60
C ALA A 74 -8.24 -7.32 11.79
N TYR A 75 -7.09 -7.91 12.07
CA TYR A 75 -5.82 -7.20 12.20
C TYR A 75 -5.44 -6.49 10.89
N TYR A 76 -5.51 -7.18 9.74
CA TYR A 76 -5.27 -6.56 8.45
C TYR A 76 -6.23 -5.39 8.19
N MET A 77 -7.50 -5.59 8.47
CA MET A 77 -8.55 -4.58 8.23
C MET A 77 -8.37 -3.35 9.11
N SER A 78 -7.80 -3.49 10.32
CA SER A 78 -7.60 -2.38 11.25
C SER A 78 -6.58 -1.33 10.76
N ALA A 79 -5.66 -1.72 9.87
CA ALA A 79 -4.58 -0.86 9.40
C ALA A 79 -4.62 -0.58 7.88
N ASN A 80 -5.64 -1.06 7.15
CA ASN A 80 -5.66 -0.97 5.68
C ASN A 80 -6.97 -0.43 5.09
N ARG A 81 -7.85 0.14 5.92
CA ARG A 81 -9.08 0.79 5.48
C ARG A 81 -8.80 1.87 4.43
N ALA A 82 -9.71 2.02 3.47
CA ALA A 82 -9.70 3.02 2.42
C ALA A 82 -8.51 2.98 1.46
N LYS A 83 -7.63 1.97 1.54
CA LYS A 83 -6.56 1.75 0.55
C LYS A 83 -7.05 0.94 -0.64
N ARG A 84 -6.37 1.10 -1.76
CA ARG A 84 -6.41 0.14 -2.87
C ARG A 84 -5.28 -0.87 -2.69
N SER A 85 -5.54 -2.14 -2.96
CA SER A 85 -4.50 -3.17 -2.96
C SER A 85 -4.06 -3.47 -4.39
N LEU A 86 -2.76 -3.60 -4.58
CA LEU A 86 -2.12 -4.03 -5.82
C LEU A 86 -1.22 -5.22 -5.53
N THR A 87 -1.53 -6.34 -6.13
CA THR A 87 -0.66 -7.53 -6.06
C THR A 87 0.51 -7.36 -7.02
N LEU A 88 1.74 -7.37 -6.49
CA LEU A 88 2.96 -7.16 -7.27
C LEU A 88 4.15 -7.88 -6.64
N ASP A 89 4.86 -8.66 -7.44
CA ASP A 89 6.12 -9.30 -7.00
C ASP A 89 7.33 -8.43 -7.32
N ILE A 90 7.81 -7.69 -6.34
CA ILE A 90 9.00 -6.83 -6.47
C ILE A 90 10.32 -7.62 -6.55
N SER A 91 10.30 -8.94 -6.41
CA SER A 91 11.50 -9.76 -6.65
C SER A 91 11.78 -9.99 -8.13
N THR A 92 10.78 -9.75 -8.99
CA THR A 92 10.91 -9.87 -10.44
C THR A 92 11.28 -8.54 -11.10
N PRO A 93 12.00 -8.54 -12.24
CA PRO A 93 12.32 -7.32 -12.99
C PRO A 93 11.07 -6.53 -13.40
N GLU A 94 10.00 -7.20 -13.82
CA GLU A 94 8.73 -6.59 -14.21
C GLU A 94 8.05 -5.91 -13.02
N GLY A 95 8.06 -6.57 -11.85
CA GLY A 95 7.53 -6.02 -10.62
C GLY A 95 8.30 -4.78 -10.16
N GLN A 96 9.64 -4.83 -10.22
CA GLN A 96 10.50 -3.69 -9.91
C GLN A 96 10.21 -2.50 -10.83
N LYS A 97 10.16 -2.74 -12.15
CA LYS A 97 9.84 -1.72 -13.15
C LYS A 97 8.47 -1.08 -12.89
N THR A 98 7.47 -1.90 -12.61
CA THR A 98 6.11 -1.43 -12.30
C THR A 98 6.08 -0.61 -11.01
N CYS A 99 6.74 -1.09 -9.96
CA CYS A 99 6.83 -0.39 -8.68
C CYS A 99 7.56 0.96 -8.82
N ALA A 100 8.68 1.01 -9.55
CA ALA A 100 9.41 2.24 -9.83
C ALA A 100 8.57 3.24 -10.64
N ALA A 101 7.78 2.77 -11.62
CA ALA A 101 6.87 3.62 -12.38
C ALA A 101 5.76 4.22 -11.51
N LEU A 102 5.25 3.47 -10.51
CA LEU A 102 4.29 3.98 -9.52
C LEU A 102 4.95 5.00 -8.60
N ALA A 103 6.16 4.73 -8.10
CA ALA A 103 6.94 5.67 -7.28
C ALA A 103 7.25 6.98 -8.02
N GLY A 104 7.50 6.90 -9.33
CA GLY A 104 7.70 8.06 -10.19
C GLY A 104 6.48 8.99 -10.28
N ARG A 105 5.30 8.50 -9.93
CA ARG A 105 4.03 9.25 -9.91
C ARG A 105 3.48 9.51 -8.52
N ALA A 106 4.08 8.92 -7.48
CA ALA A 106 3.67 9.10 -6.10
C ALA A 106 4.21 10.42 -5.54
N ASP A 107 3.50 10.99 -4.59
CA ASP A 107 3.97 12.12 -3.80
C ASP A 107 4.69 11.60 -2.54
N ILE A 108 4.22 10.48 -2.00
CA ILE A 108 4.77 9.84 -0.79
C ILE A 108 4.97 8.34 -1.08
N LEU A 109 6.08 7.78 -0.61
CA LEU A 109 6.32 6.34 -0.53
C LEU A 109 6.57 5.96 0.92
N LEU A 110 5.86 4.94 1.40
CA LEU A 110 6.03 4.35 2.73
C LEU A 110 6.62 2.95 2.59
N GLU A 111 7.65 2.63 3.37
CA GLU A 111 8.18 1.28 3.44
C GLU A 111 8.69 0.96 4.86
N ASN A 112 8.79 -0.31 5.20
CA ASN A 112 9.38 -0.79 6.45
C ASN A 112 10.18 -2.09 6.26
N TYR A 113 10.94 -2.14 5.16
CA TYR A 113 11.89 -3.19 4.94
C TYR A 113 13.12 -2.98 5.83
N LYS A 114 13.87 -4.05 6.07
CA LYS A 114 15.17 -3.94 6.72
C LYS A 114 16.02 -2.88 6.01
N ALA A 115 16.72 -2.06 6.77
CA ALA A 115 17.58 -1.00 6.23
C ALA A 115 18.45 -1.51 5.07
N GLY A 116 18.40 -0.81 3.93
CA GLY A 116 19.06 -1.19 2.69
C GLY A 116 18.42 -2.38 1.93
N GLY A 117 17.34 -2.97 2.46
CA GLY A 117 16.72 -4.15 1.86
C GLY A 117 16.08 -3.92 0.49
N LEU A 118 15.70 -2.68 0.18
CA LEU A 118 15.11 -2.31 -1.10
C LEU A 118 16.15 -1.92 -2.16
N ALA A 119 17.42 -1.67 -1.79
CA ALA A 119 18.48 -1.31 -2.72
C ALA A 119 18.71 -2.39 -3.81
N LYS A 120 18.67 -3.66 -3.41
CA LYS A 120 18.82 -4.79 -4.36
C LYS A 120 17.71 -4.89 -5.41
N TYR A 121 16.60 -4.17 -5.19
CA TYR A 121 15.46 -4.08 -6.12
C TYR A 121 15.41 -2.75 -6.86
N ASN A 122 16.38 -1.84 -6.62
CA ASN A 122 16.38 -0.47 -7.13
C ASN A 122 15.13 0.32 -6.72
N LEU A 123 14.61 0.05 -5.52
CA LEU A 123 13.41 0.67 -4.95
C LEU A 123 13.70 1.46 -3.67
N ASP A 124 14.97 1.67 -3.34
CA ASP A 124 15.42 2.57 -2.28
C ASP A 124 15.37 4.02 -2.73
N TYR A 125 15.52 4.94 -1.77
CA TYR A 125 15.46 6.39 -2.06
C TYR A 125 16.47 6.81 -3.12
N ASP A 126 17.71 6.34 -3.02
CA ASP A 126 18.77 6.73 -3.95
C ASP A 126 18.49 6.34 -5.40
N SER A 127 17.88 5.18 -5.60
CA SER A 127 17.45 4.70 -6.91
C SER A 127 16.24 5.48 -7.46
N LEU A 128 15.30 5.88 -6.60
CA LEU A 128 14.04 6.49 -7.03
C LEU A 128 14.09 8.01 -7.17
N LYS A 129 14.96 8.70 -6.40
CA LYS A 129 15.05 10.17 -6.37
C LYS A 129 15.39 10.79 -7.74
N ALA A 130 16.09 10.06 -8.62
CA ALA A 130 16.43 10.55 -9.95
C ALA A 130 15.19 10.67 -10.86
N ALA A 131 14.24 9.73 -10.73
CA ALA A 131 13.00 9.72 -11.50
C ALA A 131 11.93 10.64 -10.89
N ASN A 132 11.96 10.86 -9.58
CA ASN A 132 11.00 11.72 -8.89
C ASN A 132 11.68 12.53 -7.77
N LYS A 133 12.15 13.72 -8.13
CA LYS A 133 12.83 14.64 -7.20
C LYS A 133 11.93 15.20 -6.09
N ARG A 134 10.61 15.04 -6.21
CA ARG A 134 9.62 15.52 -5.23
C ARG A 134 9.13 14.42 -4.30
N LEU A 135 9.58 13.19 -4.50
CA LEU A 135 9.16 12.05 -3.70
C LEU A 135 9.55 12.23 -2.23
N ILE A 136 8.57 12.21 -1.36
CA ILE A 136 8.76 12.06 0.09
C ILE A 136 8.89 10.55 0.36
N TYR A 137 10.09 10.12 0.70
CA TYR A 137 10.39 8.71 0.98
C TYR A 137 10.48 8.49 2.50
N CYS A 138 9.56 7.71 3.05
CA CYS A 138 9.49 7.41 4.48
C CYS A 138 9.87 5.95 4.72
N SER A 139 11.02 5.72 5.34
CA SER A 139 11.47 4.42 5.81
C SER A 139 11.23 4.29 7.31
N ILE A 140 10.51 3.25 7.72
CA ILE A 140 10.14 2.97 9.10
C ILE A 140 10.92 1.73 9.55
N THR A 141 11.90 1.91 10.42
CA THR A 141 12.79 0.83 10.92
C THR A 141 12.61 0.61 12.40
#